data_4efe7c838ba8b3961d6328b85863fa99
#
_entry.id   4efe7c838ba8b3961d6328b85863fa99
#
_cell.length_a   1.000
_cell.length_b   1.000
_cell.length_c   1.000
_cell.angle_alpha   90.00
_cell.angle_beta   90.00
_cell.angle_gamma   90.00
#
_symmetry.space_group_name_H-M   'P 1'
#
loop_
_entity.id
_entity.type
_entity.pdbx_description
1 polymer ?
#
loop_
_entity_poly.entity_id
_entity_poly.type
_entity_poly.pdbx_seq_one_letter_code
_entity_poly.pdbx_strand_id
1 'polypeptide(L)' 'MQLSPATSRVYQHLVTTGSISQREAMVEYATGSLTKEITRLRNAGIEIETVRKTHPITGKRYARYFLK' A
#
# COMPACT_ATOMS: atom_id res chain seq x y z
N MET A 1 -8.35 12.69 12.63
CA MET A 1 -8.49 11.70 11.55
C MET A 1 -8.49 10.29 12.16
N GLN A 2 -9.54 9.53 11.88
CA GLN A 2 -9.62 8.15 12.36
C GLN A 2 -9.40 7.19 11.19
N LEU A 3 -8.43 6.31 11.35
CA LEU A 3 -8.15 5.26 10.38
C LEU A 3 -8.60 3.92 10.97
N SER A 4 -9.13 3.04 10.11
CA SER A 4 -9.42 1.68 10.53
C SER A 4 -8.11 0.98 10.92
N PRO A 5 -8.15 -0.10 11.74
CA PRO A 5 -6.91 -0.81 12.11
C PRO A 5 -6.10 -1.26 10.89
N ALA A 6 -6.75 -1.76 9.85
CA ALA A 6 -6.06 -2.18 8.64
C ALA A 6 -5.40 -1.00 7.91
N THR A 7 -6.12 0.12 7.76
CA THR A 7 -5.59 1.32 7.13
C THR A 7 -4.43 1.88 7.93
N SER A 8 -4.53 1.89 9.25
CA SER A 8 -3.48 2.36 10.14
C SER A 8 -2.20 1.53 9.99
N ARG A 9 -2.33 0.21 9.90
CA ARG A 9 -1.19 -0.68 9.71
C ARG A 9 -0.49 -0.44 8.38
N VAL A 10 -1.26 -0.24 7.32
CA VAL A 10 -0.71 0.09 6.00
C VAL A 10 0.07 1.41 6.07
N TYR A 11 -0.50 2.41 6.72
CA TYR A 11 0.17 3.70 6.89
C TYR A 11 1.48 3.57 7.68
N GLN A 12 1.47 2.81 8.78
CA GLN A 12 2.67 2.57 9.58
C GLN A 12 3.76 1.87 8.74
N HIS A 13 3.36 0.91 7.91
CA HIS A 13 4.29 0.24 7.02
C HIS A 13 4.92 1.22 6.03
N LEU A 14 4.11 2.11 5.46
CA LEU A 14 4.59 3.14 4.55
C LEU A 14 5.58 4.09 5.21
N VAL A 15 5.29 4.50 6.45
CA VAL A 15 6.17 5.39 7.21
C VAL A 15 7.50 4.70 7.54
N THR A 16 7.43 3.45 7.95
CA THR A 16 8.61 2.71 8.39
C THR A 16 9.47 2.23 7.23
N THR A 17 8.84 1.68 6.19
CA THR A 17 9.54 1.05 5.06
C THR A 17 9.64 1.97 3.84
N GLY A 18 8.71 2.92 3.71
CA GLY A 18 8.67 3.84 2.59
C GLY A 18 7.79 3.40 1.44
N SER A 19 7.45 2.12 1.36
CA SER A 19 6.62 1.60 0.28
C SER A 19 5.90 0.32 0.69
N ILE A 20 4.85 -0.02 -0.05
CA ILE A 20 4.10 -1.26 0.18
C ILE A 20 3.53 -1.78 -1.15
N SER A 21 3.46 -3.09 -1.30
CA SER A 21 2.80 -3.75 -2.42
C SER A 21 1.60 -4.55 -1.92
N GLN A 22 0.71 -4.93 -2.85
CA GLN A 22 -0.46 -5.75 -2.52
C GLN A 22 -0.06 -7.06 -1.85
N ARG A 23 1.02 -7.68 -2.33
CA ARG A 23 1.49 -8.94 -1.76
C ARG A 23 1.95 -8.77 -0.32
N GLU A 24 2.70 -7.71 -0.04
CA GLU A 24 3.15 -7.41 1.33
C GLU A 24 1.97 -7.15 2.26
N ALA A 25 0.98 -6.39 1.78
CA ALA A 25 -0.22 -6.11 2.57
C ALA A 25 -1.00 -7.39 2.88
N MET A 26 -1.10 -8.30 1.92
CA MET A 26 -1.80 -9.56 2.10
C MET A 26 -1.07 -10.48 3.08
N VAL A 27 0.25 -10.59 2.94
CA VAL A 27 1.05 -11.49 3.79
C VAL A 27 1.14 -10.97 5.21
N GLU A 28 1.41 -9.68 5.40
CA GLU A 28 1.67 -9.12 6.72
C GLU A 28 0.42 -8.68 7.46
N TYR A 29 -0.60 -8.23 6.74
CA TYR A 29 -1.79 -7.62 7.35
C TYR A 29 -3.09 -8.29 6.94
N ALA A 30 -3.04 -9.35 6.15
CA ALA A 30 -4.21 -10.06 5.64
C ALA A 30 -5.19 -9.13 4.92
N THR A 31 -4.68 -8.08 4.28
CA THR A 31 -5.52 -7.09 3.59
C THR A 31 -5.86 -7.60 2.19
N GLY A 32 -7.15 -7.84 1.95
CA GLY A 32 -7.63 -8.34 0.66
C GLY A 32 -7.58 -7.30 -0.46
N SER A 33 -7.59 -6.00 -0.12
CA SER A 33 -7.57 -4.93 -1.11
C SER A 33 -6.75 -3.76 -0.62
N LEU A 34 -5.48 -3.73 -1.01
CA LEU A 34 -4.59 -2.62 -0.69
C LEU A 34 -5.07 -1.32 -1.34
N THR A 35 -5.63 -1.40 -2.55
CA THR A 35 -6.14 -0.23 -3.26
C THR A 35 -7.17 0.54 -2.43
N LYS A 36 -8.05 -0.17 -1.73
CA LYS A 36 -9.02 0.44 -0.81
C LYS A 36 -8.32 1.23 0.30
N GLU A 37 -7.32 0.63 0.92
CA GLU A 37 -6.59 1.26 2.00
C GLU A 37 -5.84 2.50 1.50
N ILE A 38 -5.22 2.42 0.34
CA ILE A 38 -4.53 3.56 -0.28
C ILE A 38 -5.52 4.69 -0.58
N THR A 39 -6.71 4.37 -1.10
CA THR A 39 -7.74 5.36 -1.36
C THR A 39 -8.16 6.08 -0.08
N ARG A 40 -8.33 5.34 1.00
CA ARG A 40 -8.69 5.93 2.31
C ARG A 40 -7.60 6.86 2.81
N LEU A 41 -6.33 6.48 2.66
CA LEU A 41 -5.21 7.33 3.07
C LEU A 41 -5.15 8.60 2.22
N ARG A 42 -5.35 8.49 0.92
CA ARG A 42 -5.39 9.66 0.03
C ARG A 42 -6.53 10.60 0.39
N ASN A 43 -7.70 10.06 0.71
CA ASN A 43 -8.85 10.85 1.13
C ASN A 43 -8.60 11.55 2.47
N ALA A 44 -7.71 11.01 3.28
CA ALA A 44 -7.30 11.62 4.55
C ALA A 44 -6.20 12.67 4.37
N GLY A 45 -5.79 12.96 3.14
CA GLY A 45 -4.79 13.99 2.86
C GLY A 45 -3.36 13.48 2.76
N ILE A 46 -3.15 12.17 2.79
CA ILE A 46 -1.81 11.59 2.70
C ILE A 46 -1.45 11.39 1.23
N GLU A 47 -0.30 11.93 0.83
CA GLU A 47 0.18 11.81 -0.55
C GLU A 47 0.89 10.49 -0.76
N ILE A 48 0.38 9.69 -1.69
CA ILE A 48 0.92 8.37 -2.02
C ILE A 48 1.08 8.25 -3.52
N GLU A 49 2.28 7.89 -3.95
CA GLU A 49 2.60 7.68 -5.36
C GLU A 49 2.45 6.22 -5.73
N THR A 50 1.85 5.95 -6.89
CA THR A 50 1.74 4.60 -7.43
C THR A 50 2.81 4.41 -8.50
N VAL A 51 3.66 3.40 -8.31
CA VAL A 51 4.67 3.01 -9.30
C VAL A 51 4.33 1.62 -9.81
N ARG A 52 4.21 1.47 -11.12
CA ARG A 52 3.93 0.18 -11.75
C ARG A 52 5.23 -0.48 -12.13
N LYS A 53 5.38 -1.74 -11.74
CA LYS A 53 6.57 -2.53 -12.01
C LYS A 53 6.20 -3.87 -12.63
N THR A 54 7.18 -4.51 -13.28
CA THR A 54 7.01 -5.83 -13.86
C THR A 54 7.91 -6.80 -13.11
N HIS A 55 7.34 -7.93 -12.69
CA HIS A 55 8.11 -8.95 -11.99
C HIS A 55 9.14 -9.56 -12.96
N PRO A 56 10.43 -9.62 -12.59
CA PRO A 56 11.48 -10.04 -13.51
C PRO A 56 11.40 -11.52 -13.91
N ILE A 57 10.79 -12.35 -13.08
CA ILE A 57 10.71 -13.80 -13.35
C ILE A 57 9.40 -14.16 -14.04
N THR A 58 8.26 -13.71 -13.49
CA THR A 58 6.94 -14.10 -13.99
C THR A 58 6.41 -13.20 -15.09
N GLY A 59 6.98 -12.01 -15.26
CA GLY A 59 6.49 -11.01 -16.21
C GLY A 59 5.18 -10.36 -15.81
N LYS A 60 4.64 -10.69 -14.65
CA LYS A 60 3.38 -10.10 -14.17
C LYS A 60 3.59 -8.67 -13.71
N ARG A 61 2.61 -7.82 -14.03
CA ARG A 61 2.64 -6.43 -13.60
C ARG A 61 2.07 -6.30 -12.20
N TYR A 62 2.69 -5.43 -11.39
CA TYR A 62 2.20 -5.12 -10.05
C TYR A 62 2.42 -3.64 -9.74
N ALA A 63 1.62 -3.13 -8.80
CA ALA A 63 1.75 -1.75 -8.34
C ALA A 63 2.44 -1.73 -6.98
N ARG A 64 3.34 -0.77 -6.80
CA ARG A 64 3.96 -0.49 -5.52
C ARG A 64 3.66 0.95 -5.14
N TYR A 65 3.22 1.14 -3.92
CA TYR A 65 2.82 2.46 -3.41
C TYR A 65 3.91 3.03 -2.54
N PHE A 66 4.26 4.27 -2.79
CA PHE A 66 5.30 4.99 -2.05
C PHE A 66 4.71 6.19 -1.34
N LEU A 67 5.10 6.38 -0.09
CA LEU A 67 4.76 7.59 0.65
C LEU A 67 5.63 8.73 0.12
N LYS A 68 4.98 9.86 -0.21
CA LYS A 68 5.69 11.06 -0.64
C LYS A 68 6.14 11.90 0.54
#